data_19e46d3f227f8f509d0cf907645f93a7
#
_entry.id   19e46d3f227f8f509d0cf907645f93a7
#
_cell.length_a   1.000
_cell.length_b   1.000
_cell.length_c   1.000
_cell.angle_alpha   90.00
_cell.angle_beta   90.00
_cell.angle_gamma   90.00
#
_symmetry.space_group_name_H-M   'P 1'
#
loop_
_entity.id
_entity.type
_entity.pdbx_description
1 polymer ?
#
loop_
_entity_poly.entity_id
_entity_poly.type
_entity_poly.pdbx_seq_one_letter_code
_entity_poly.pdbx_strand_id
1 'polypeptide(L)'
;AGALTSPDFFRRLGCRVVTLNAQPDGHFPGRDPEPVAANLPDLGALVRAAGADVGIAHDGDADRAVFFDETGSYLEGDATLAALAAANLEPGDATVSAVNVSQRLVDVAEERGADLELTPIGSTHIVTRIRELRAEGRSVPVAGEGNGGVLFPPYRLARDGAYTGARFLELLADRPASEV
;
A
#
# COMPACT_ATOMS: atom_id res chain seq x y z
N ALA A 1 9.11 -3.21 12.94
CA ALA A 1 8.24 -2.23 13.62
C ALA A 1 6.79 -2.71 13.62
N GLY A 2 6.24 -3.15 12.48
CA GLY A 2 4.84 -3.55 12.31
C GLY A 2 4.34 -4.63 13.26
N ALA A 3 5.21 -5.54 13.70
CA ALA A 3 4.85 -6.58 14.68
C ALA A 3 4.25 -6.04 15.99
N LEU A 4 4.64 -4.83 16.39
CA LEU A 4 4.17 -4.19 17.63
C LEU A 4 2.87 -3.38 17.46
N THR A 5 2.56 -2.96 16.24
CA THR A 5 1.48 -1.99 15.99
C THR A 5 0.36 -2.56 15.13
N SER A 6 0.69 -3.16 13.99
CA SER A 6 -0.28 -3.57 12.99
C SER A 6 -1.29 -4.62 13.47
N PRO A 7 -0.93 -5.68 14.23
CA PRO A 7 -1.91 -6.66 14.67
C PRO A 7 -3.02 -6.05 15.56
N ASP A 8 -2.66 -5.17 16.50
CA ASP A 8 -3.62 -4.51 17.37
C ASP A 8 -4.43 -3.44 16.64
N PHE A 9 -3.80 -2.74 15.70
CA PHE A 9 -4.47 -1.78 14.85
C PHE A 9 -5.60 -2.45 14.05
N PHE A 10 -5.33 -3.54 13.33
CA PHE A 10 -6.34 -4.23 12.55
C PHE A 10 -7.41 -4.90 13.42
N ARG A 11 -7.06 -5.43 14.60
CA ARG A 11 -8.09 -5.94 15.56
C ARG A 11 -9.05 -4.83 16.01
N ARG A 12 -8.55 -3.61 16.25
CA ARG A 12 -9.39 -2.45 16.60
C ARG A 12 -10.30 -2.00 15.46
N LEU A 13 -9.94 -2.28 14.21
CA LEU A 13 -10.80 -2.10 13.04
C LEU A 13 -11.86 -3.21 12.89
N GLY A 14 -11.87 -4.20 13.79
CA GLY A 14 -12.83 -5.30 13.74
C GLY A 14 -12.36 -6.54 12.96
N CYS A 15 -11.12 -6.56 12.50
CA CYS A 15 -10.60 -7.70 11.77
C CYS A 15 -10.24 -8.89 12.69
N ARG A 16 -10.48 -10.10 12.22
CA ARG A 16 -9.89 -11.32 12.80
C ARG A 16 -8.45 -11.46 12.28
N VAL A 17 -7.47 -11.25 13.12
CA VAL A 17 -6.05 -11.20 12.73
C VAL A 17 -5.32 -12.48 13.12
N VAL A 18 -4.75 -13.15 12.11
CA VAL A 18 -3.76 -14.21 12.26
C VAL A 18 -2.38 -13.63 11.95
N THR A 19 -1.40 -13.86 12.80
CA THR A 19 -0.06 -13.27 12.65
C THR A 19 0.98 -14.30 12.24
N LEU A 20 1.90 -13.87 11.38
CA LEU A 20 3.08 -14.62 10.96
C LEU A 20 4.31 -13.76 11.24
N ASN A 21 5.33 -14.34 11.90
CA ASN A 21 6.58 -13.65 12.25
C ASN A 21 6.37 -12.34 13.04
N ALA A 22 5.37 -12.31 13.94
CA ALA A 22 5.01 -11.12 14.69
C ALA A 22 5.86 -10.90 15.97
N GLN A 23 6.89 -11.71 16.23
CA GLN A 23 7.85 -11.46 17.29
C GLN A 23 8.84 -10.35 16.89
N PRO A 24 9.10 -9.37 17.77
CA PRO A 24 10.11 -8.35 17.50
C PRO A 24 11.52 -8.94 17.50
N ASP A 25 12.13 -9.04 16.33
CA ASP A 25 13.52 -9.46 16.20
C ASP A 25 14.15 -8.71 15.01
N GLY A 26 15.13 -7.86 15.29
CA GLY A 26 15.83 -7.06 14.29
C GLY A 26 16.76 -7.84 13.36
N HIS A 27 16.93 -9.15 13.58
CA HIS A 27 17.67 -10.03 12.69
C HIS A 27 16.79 -10.63 11.58
N PHE A 28 15.48 -10.46 11.66
CA PHE A 28 14.49 -10.97 10.68
C PHE A 28 14.63 -12.49 10.41
N PRO A 29 14.64 -13.36 11.44
CA PRO A 29 14.91 -14.79 11.25
C PRO A 29 13.83 -15.51 10.46
N GLY A 30 12.63 -14.96 10.35
CA GLY A 30 11.50 -15.58 9.65
C GLY A 30 11.49 -15.34 8.14
N ARG A 31 12.09 -14.26 7.67
CA ARG A 31 12.20 -13.90 6.25
C ARG A 31 13.10 -12.68 6.04
N ASP A 32 13.54 -12.46 4.81
CA ASP A 32 14.14 -11.18 4.42
C ASP A 32 13.11 -10.02 4.61
N PRO A 33 13.53 -8.86 5.17
CA PRO A 33 12.63 -7.75 5.41
C PRO A 33 12.04 -7.10 4.15
N GLU A 34 12.65 -7.28 2.98
CA GLU A 34 12.11 -6.76 1.72
C GLU A 34 10.82 -7.50 1.33
N PRO A 35 9.66 -6.80 1.20
CA PRO A 35 8.35 -7.45 1.06
C PRO A 35 8.03 -7.76 -0.41
N VAL A 36 8.87 -8.55 -1.05
CA VAL A 36 8.64 -9.06 -2.41
C VAL A 36 8.09 -10.49 -2.38
N ALA A 37 7.41 -10.92 -3.42
CA ALA A 37 6.77 -12.23 -3.50
C ALA A 37 7.72 -13.39 -3.13
N ALA A 38 8.99 -13.33 -3.58
CA ALA A 38 10.00 -14.35 -3.31
C ALA A 38 10.32 -14.53 -1.81
N ASN A 39 10.14 -13.49 -1.00
CA ASN A 39 10.40 -13.50 0.45
C ASN A 39 9.16 -13.83 1.29
N LEU A 40 8.01 -14.04 0.65
CA LEU A 40 6.70 -14.15 1.32
C LEU A 40 5.91 -15.44 0.99
N PRO A 41 6.57 -16.60 0.67
CA PRO A 41 5.83 -17.81 0.31
C PRO A 41 4.94 -18.30 1.44
N ASP A 42 5.38 -18.15 2.69
CA ASP A 42 4.66 -18.60 3.88
C ASP A 42 3.40 -17.77 4.12
N LEU A 43 3.38 -16.48 3.73
CA LEU A 43 2.18 -15.65 3.87
C LEU A 43 1.08 -16.12 2.92
N GLY A 44 1.38 -16.37 1.64
CA GLY A 44 0.40 -16.90 0.70
C GLY A 44 -0.13 -18.28 1.12
N ALA A 45 0.73 -19.14 1.66
CA ALA A 45 0.30 -20.43 2.21
C ALA A 45 -0.61 -20.28 3.45
N LEU A 46 -0.29 -19.33 4.33
CA LEU A 46 -1.08 -19.05 5.53
C LEU A 46 -2.46 -18.46 5.16
N VAL A 47 -2.54 -17.55 4.19
CA VAL A 47 -3.82 -17.00 3.71
C VAL A 47 -4.77 -18.12 3.31
N ARG A 48 -4.29 -19.04 2.45
CA ARG A 48 -5.09 -20.22 2.03
C ARG A 48 -5.49 -21.11 3.19
N ALA A 49 -4.54 -21.44 4.05
CA ALA A 49 -4.78 -22.37 5.18
C ALA A 49 -5.74 -21.79 6.23
N ALA A 50 -5.72 -20.50 6.44
CA ALA A 50 -6.57 -19.81 7.40
C ALA A 50 -7.94 -19.42 6.82
N GLY A 51 -8.12 -19.49 5.50
CA GLY A 51 -9.29 -18.94 4.82
C GLY A 51 -9.40 -17.43 5.10
N ALA A 52 -8.29 -16.71 4.97
CA ALA A 52 -8.27 -15.28 5.20
C ALA A 52 -8.68 -14.53 3.91
N ASP A 53 -9.37 -13.41 4.06
CA ASP A 53 -9.82 -12.58 2.95
C ASP A 53 -8.65 -11.84 2.28
N VAL A 54 -7.57 -11.59 3.04
CA VAL A 54 -6.38 -10.91 2.56
C VAL A 54 -5.16 -11.22 3.43
N GLY A 55 -3.98 -11.25 2.82
CA GLY A 55 -2.69 -11.25 3.51
C GLY A 55 -2.04 -9.88 3.41
N ILE A 56 -1.45 -9.39 4.50
CA ILE A 56 -0.73 -8.11 4.54
C ILE A 56 0.69 -8.35 5.05
N ALA A 57 1.70 -7.90 4.33
CA ALA A 57 3.08 -7.92 4.80
C ALA A 57 3.69 -6.52 4.79
N HIS A 58 4.50 -6.25 5.81
CA HIS A 58 5.27 -5.01 5.93
C HIS A 58 6.75 -5.26 5.64
N ASP A 59 7.47 -4.21 5.32
CA ASP A 59 8.94 -4.20 5.34
C ASP A 59 9.50 -4.01 6.77
N GLY A 60 10.80 -3.79 6.88
CA GLY A 60 11.51 -3.79 8.17
C GLY A 60 11.04 -2.71 9.13
N ASP A 61 10.77 -1.50 8.67
CA ASP A 61 10.28 -0.37 9.47
C ASP A 61 8.76 -0.15 9.35
N ALA A 62 8.09 -0.99 8.53
CA ALA A 62 6.64 -1.02 8.33
C ALA A 62 6.04 0.26 7.71
N ASP A 63 6.85 0.98 6.93
CA ASP A 63 6.34 2.12 6.18
C ASP A 63 5.69 1.69 4.86
N ARG A 64 5.92 0.43 4.42
CA ARG A 64 5.30 -0.19 3.24
C ARG A 64 4.34 -1.30 3.61
N ALA A 65 3.36 -1.54 2.73
CA ALA A 65 2.47 -2.69 2.78
C ALA A 65 2.33 -3.32 1.40
N VAL A 66 2.43 -4.65 1.34
CA VAL A 66 2.10 -5.44 0.17
C VAL A 66 1.05 -6.48 0.54
N PHE A 67 0.31 -6.95 -0.45
CA PHE A 67 -0.90 -7.73 -0.22
C PHE A 67 -0.87 -9.07 -0.94
N PHE A 68 -1.64 -9.99 -0.40
CA PHE A 68 -1.99 -11.26 -1.01
C PHE A 68 -3.51 -11.37 -1.02
N ASP A 69 -4.06 -11.83 -2.13
CA ASP A 69 -5.48 -12.09 -2.24
C ASP A 69 -5.91 -13.33 -1.44
N GLU A 70 -7.20 -13.60 -1.39
CA GLU A 70 -7.80 -14.74 -0.69
C GLU A 70 -7.36 -16.10 -1.25
N THR A 71 -6.83 -16.14 -2.48
CA THR A 71 -6.24 -17.35 -3.07
C THR A 71 -4.80 -17.59 -2.64
N GLY A 72 -4.20 -16.60 -1.92
CA GLY A 72 -2.81 -16.57 -1.52
C GLY A 72 -1.85 -16.19 -2.65
N SER A 73 -2.35 -15.49 -3.66
CA SER A 73 -1.54 -14.90 -4.73
C SER A 73 -1.06 -13.51 -4.35
N TYR A 74 0.19 -13.19 -4.69
CA TYR A 74 0.76 -11.87 -4.45
C TYR A 74 0.13 -10.83 -5.36
N LEU A 75 -0.32 -9.72 -4.79
CA LEU A 75 -0.80 -8.56 -5.53
C LEU A 75 0.36 -7.61 -5.80
N GLU A 76 0.59 -7.32 -7.07
CA GLU A 76 1.65 -6.39 -7.47
C GLU A 76 1.42 -5.00 -6.85
N GLY A 77 2.49 -4.41 -6.31
CA GLY A 77 2.38 -3.12 -5.64
C GLY A 77 1.90 -1.99 -6.55
N ASP A 78 2.22 -2.06 -7.84
CA ASP A 78 1.69 -1.13 -8.85
C ASP A 78 0.16 -1.28 -9.04
N ALA A 79 -0.37 -2.52 -9.00
CA ALA A 79 -1.81 -2.76 -9.07
C ALA A 79 -2.50 -2.21 -7.81
N THR A 80 -1.91 -2.46 -6.64
CA THR A 80 -2.41 -1.94 -5.36
C THR A 80 -2.44 -0.40 -5.35
N LEU A 81 -1.36 0.24 -5.80
CA LEU A 81 -1.29 1.71 -5.88
C LEU A 81 -2.35 2.25 -6.85
N ALA A 82 -2.51 1.64 -8.03
CA ALA A 82 -3.52 2.03 -9.00
C ALA A 82 -4.94 1.87 -8.45
N ALA A 83 -5.24 0.78 -7.75
CA ALA A 83 -6.55 0.56 -7.13
C ALA A 83 -6.85 1.59 -6.03
N LEU A 84 -5.87 1.90 -5.18
CA LEU A 84 -6.00 2.95 -4.17
C LEU A 84 -6.16 4.34 -4.81
N ALA A 85 -5.45 4.60 -5.92
CA ALA A 85 -5.61 5.84 -6.68
C ALA A 85 -7.01 5.94 -7.29
N ALA A 86 -7.51 4.87 -7.92
CA ALA A 86 -8.84 4.82 -8.49
C ALA A 86 -9.95 5.10 -7.46
N ALA A 87 -9.76 4.68 -6.22
CA ALA A 87 -10.72 4.89 -5.14
C ALA A 87 -10.65 6.29 -4.47
N ASN A 88 -9.57 7.03 -4.68
CA ASN A 88 -9.33 8.28 -3.95
C ASN A 88 -9.21 9.52 -4.85
N LEU A 89 -8.96 9.36 -6.15
CA LEU A 89 -8.82 10.47 -7.07
C LEU A 89 -10.17 10.96 -7.59
N GLU A 90 -10.33 12.28 -7.58
CA GLU A 90 -11.45 13.00 -8.17
C GLU A 90 -10.94 13.91 -9.31
N PRO A 91 -11.81 14.33 -10.25
CA PRO A 91 -11.40 15.22 -11.34
C PRO A 91 -10.76 16.52 -10.83
N GLY A 92 -9.56 16.83 -11.34
CA GLY A 92 -8.78 18.00 -10.96
C GLY A 92 -7.80 17.75 -9.80
N ASP A 93 -7.81 16.59 -9.17
CA ASP A 93 -6.77 16.19 -8.21
C ASP A 93 -5.42 15.98 -8.92
N ALA A 94 -4.38 15.87 -8.13
CA ALA A 94 -3.08 15.37 -8.58
C ALA A 94 -2.69 14.11 -7.80
N THR A 95 -1.95 13.23 -8.46
CA THR A 95 -1.21 12.13 -7.82
C THR A 95 0.26 12.24 -8.15
N VAL A 96 1.13 11.77 -7.27
CA VAL A 96 2.59 11.87 -7.45
C VAL A 96 3.21 10.49 -7.34
N SER A 97 4.06 10.12 -8.30
CA SER A 97 4.79 8.87 -8.26
C SER A 97 6.20 9.02 -8.83
N ALA A 98 7.02 7.97 -8.70
CA ALA A 98 8.33 7.93 -9.31
C ALA A 98 8.24 7.54 -10.80
N VAL A 99 9.26 7.92 -11.60
CA VAL A 99 9.30 7.68 -13.06
C VAL A 99 9.23 6.20 -13.47
N ASN A 100 9.44 5.27 -12.55
CA ASN A 100 9.36 3.83 -12.78
C ASN A 100 7.99 3.22 -12.45
N VAL A 101 6.96 4.06 -12.25
CA VAL A 101 5.60 3.59 -12.00
C VAL A 101 5.01 2.90 -13.24
N SER A 102 4.12 1.94 -13.00
CA SER A 102 3.42 1.21 -14.04
C SER A 102 2.44 2.11 -14.82
N GLN A 103 2.20 1.75 -16.09
CA GLN A 103 1.18 2.37 -16.93
C GLN A 103 -0.22 2.37 -16.28
N ARG A 104 -0.50 1.41 -15.39
CA ARG A 104 -1.78 1.33 -14.65
C ARG A 104 -2.13 2.62 -13.92
N LEU A 105 -1.14 3.26 -13.27
CA LEU A 105 -1.39 4.53 -12.56
C LEU A 105 -1.64 5.67 -13.54
N VAL A 106 -0.97 5.68 -14.69
CA VAL A 106 -1.22 6.66 -15.76
C VAL A 106 -2.67 6.55 -16.24
N ASP A 107 -3.09 5.34 -16.59
CA ASP A 107 -4.44 5.06 -17.08
C ASP A 107 -5.51 5.47 -16.05
N VAL A 108 -5.30 5.13 -14.77
CA VAL A 108 -6.20 5.54 -13.68
C VAL A 108 -6.27 7.05 -13.51
N ALA A 109 -5.13 7.75 -13.57
CA ALA A 109 -5.13 9.21 -13.45
C ALA A 109 -5.93 9.84 -14.61
N GLU A 110 -5.73 9.37 -15.84
CA GLU A 110 -6.50 9.83 -17.01
C GLU A 110 -8.00 9.55 -16.86
N GLU A 111 -8.37 8.31 -16.48
CA GLU A 111 -9.77 7.91 -16.28
C GLU A 111 -10.48 8.73 -15.20
N ARG A 112 -9.75 9.12 -14.16
CA ARG A 112 -10.27 9.95 -13.07
C ARG A 112 -10.24 11.45 -13.36
N GLY A 113 -9.64 11.86 -14.46
CA GLY A 113 -9.44 13.27 -14.78
C GLY A 113 -8.50 13.98 -13.81
N ALA A 114 -7.53 13.26 -13.29
CA ALA A 114 -6.49 13.71 -12.38
C ALA A 114 -5.15 13.85 -13.10
N ASP A 115 -4.26 14.71 -12.57
CA ASP A 115 -2.93 14.88 -13.12
C ASP A 115 -1.93 13.93 -12.44
N LEU A 116 -1.13 13.21 -13.22
CA LEU A 116 0.00 12.44 -12.72
C LEU A 116 1.31 13.24 -12.83
N GLU A 117 1.92 13.48 -11.66
CA GLU A 117 3.22 14.13 -11.54
C GLU A 117 4.32 13.10 -11.28
N LEU A 118 5.33 13.07 -12.14
CA LEU A 118 6.44 12.13 -12.03
C LEU A 118 7.68 12.78 -11.43
N THR A 119 8.31 12.07 -10.50
CA THR A 119 9.53 12.51 -9.82
C THR A 119 10.66 11.49 -10.02
N PRO A 120 11.92 11.83 -9.73
CA PRO A 120 12.96 10.83 -9.52
C PRO A 120 12.55 9.80 -8.46
N ILE A 121 13.15 8.60 -8.52
CA ILE A 121 12.91 7.53 -7.56
C ILE A 121 13.30 7.98 -6.14
N GLY A 122 12.42 7.72 -5.18
CA GLY A 122 12.62 7.99 -3.75
C GLY A 122 11.53 8.85 -3.13
N SER A 123 11.05 8.40 -2.00
CA SER A 123 9.92 9.03 -1.28
C SER A 123 10.14 10.51 -0.94
N THR A 124 11.38 10.95 -0.76
CA THR A 124 11.73 12.36 -0.50
C THR A 124 11.32 13.26 -1.68
N HIS A 125 11.56 12.81 -2.92
CA HIS A 125 11.17 13.55 -4.13
C HIS A 125 9.65 13.65 -4.24
N ILE A 126 8.94 12.56 -3.98
CA ILE A 126 7.48 12.50 -3.96
C ILE A 126 6.93 13.50 -2.91
N VAL A 127 7.43 13.45 -1.68
CA VAL A 127 6.98 14.36 -0.59
C VAL A 127 7.26 15.83 -0.94
N THR A 128 8.41 16.12 -1.57
CA THR A 128 8.74 17.48 -2.01
C THR A 128 7.72 17.96 -3.03
N ARG A 129 7.44 17.16 -4.08
CA ARG A 129 6.47 17.54 -5.11
C ARG A 129 5.05 17.69 -4.55
N ILE A 130 4.62 16.82 -3.63
CA ILE A 130 3.34 16.97 -2.93
C ILE A 130 3.25 18.31 -2.20
N ARG A 131 4.32 18.74 -1.51
CA ARG A 131 4.34 20.03 -0.81
C ARG A 131 4.21 21.21 -1.77
N GLU A 132 4.88 21.16 -2.90
CA GLU A 132 4.79 22.19 -3.95
C GLU A 132 3.36 22.29 -4.48
N LEU A 133 2.76 21.17 -4.92
CA LEU A 133 1.38 21.12 -5.41
C LEU A 133 0.38 21.67 -4.39
N ARG A 134 0.53 21.29 -3.13
CA ARG A 134 -0.34 21.81 -2.06
C ARG A 134 -0.15 23.31 -1.83
N ALA A 135 1.06 23.83 -1.97
CA ALA A 135 1.32 25.27 -1.90
C ALA A 135 0.70 26.03 -3.10
N GLU A 136 0.56 25.37 -4.25
CA GLU A 136 -0.16 25.85 -5.43
C GLU A 136 -1.70 25.71 -5.30
N GLY A 137 -2.19 25.19 -4.16
CA GLY A 137 -3.63 24.98 -3.93
C GLY A 137 -4.20 23.70 -4.55
N ARG A 138 -3.33 22.78 -5.03
CA ARG A 138 -3.74 21.51 -5.62
C ARG A 138 -4.05 20.47 -4.51
N SER A 139 -5.07 19.67 -4.73
CA SER A 139 -5.40 18.51 -3.92
C SER A 139 -4.54 17.31 -4.36
N VAL A 140 -3.96 16.60 -3.39
CA VAL A 140 -3.21 15.36 -3.61
C VAL A 140 -3.71 14.34 -2.59
N PRO A 141 -4.75 13.56 -2.87
CA PRO A 141 -5.34 12.62 -1.91
C PRO A 141 -4.49 11.37 -1.70
N VAL A 142 -3.80 10.91 -2.72
CA VAL A 142 -2.95 9.71 -2.70
C VAL A 142 -1.74 9.89 -3.60
N ALA A 143 -0.62 9.30 -3.21
CA ALA A 143 0.64 9.26 -3.96
C ALA A 143 1.43 8.01 -3.55
N GLY A 144 2.48 7.62 -4.29
CA GLY A 144 3.29 6.49 -3.86
C GLY A 144 4.17 5.88 -4.92
N GLU A 145 4.71 4.73 -4.59
CA GLU A 145 5.58 3.91 -5.43
C GLU A 145 5.03 2.49 -5.52
N GLY A 146 5.27 1.80 -6.63
CA GLY A 146 4.84 0.42 -6.87
C GLY A 146 5.49 -0.64 -5.97
N ASN A 147 6.32 -0.23 -5.02
CA ASN A 147 6.97 -1.10 -4.03
C ASN A 147 6.16 -1.27 -2.72
N GLY A 148 4.91 -0.82 -2.68
CA GLY A 148 4.04 -0.83 -1.49
C GLY A 148 4.14 0.42 -0.61
N GLY A 149 4.94 1.40 -1.01
CA GLY A 149 5.10 2.68 -0.31
C GLY A 149 4.05 3.71 -0.72
N VAL A 150 2.91 3.74 -0.07
CA VAL A 150 1.80 4.66 -0.37
C VAL A 150 1.74 5.79 0.65
N LEU A 151 1.44 6.99 0.16
CA LEU A 151 1.21 8.19 0.95
C LEU A 151 -0.25 8.63 0.78
N PHE A 152 -0.84 9.06 1.89
CA PHE A 152 -2.15 9.73 1.92
C PHE A 152 -1.96 11.12 2.50
N PRO A 153 -1.62 12.13 1.68
CA PRO A 153 -1.28 13.48 2.14
C PRO A 153 -2.32 14.17 3.04
N PRO A 154 -3.65 13.92 2.90
CA PRO A 154 -4.62 14.43 3.86
C PRO A 154 -4.44 13.88 5.27
N TYR A 155 -3.93 12.66 5.42
CA TYR A 155 -3.61 12.05 6.71
C TYR A 155 -2.21 12.46 7.19
N ARG A 156 -1.17 12.20 6.38
CA ARG A 156 0.22 12.55 6.69
C ARG A 156 1.12 12.54 5.46
N LEU A 157 2.20 13.34 5.50
CA LEU A 157 3.24 13.37 4.47
C LEU A 157 4.36 12.36 4.75
N ALA A 158 3.99 11.11 4.97
CA ALA A 158 4.90 9.99 5.11
C ALA A 158 4.17 8.72 4.70
N ARG A 159 4.93 7.71 4.27
CA ARG A 159 4.41 6.36 4.05
C ARG A 159 3.98 5.76 5.39
N ASP A 160 2.94 4.94 5.38
CA ASP A 160 2.43 4.24 6.55
C ASP A 160 1.75 2.94 6.11
N GLY A 161 2.45 1.81 6.31
CA GLY A 161 1.97 0.51 5.86
C GLY A 161 0.69 0.06 6.56
N ALA A 162 0.51 0.37 7.85
CA ALA A 162 -0.72 0.01 8.55
C ALA A 162 -1.92 0.81 8.04
N TYR A 163 -1.76 2.12 7.82
CA TYR A 163 -2.80 2.95 7.24
C TYR A 163 -3.12 2.55 5.80
N THR A 164 -2.08 2.25 4.99
CA THR A 164 -2.26 1.70 3.63
C THR A 164 -3.06 0.40 3.65
N GLY A 165 -2.77 -0.49 4.61
CA GLY A 165 -3.56 -1.71 4.81
C GLY A 165 -5.01 -1.43 5.13
N ALA A 166 -5.31 -0.46 6.00
CA ALA A 166 -6.69 -0.07 6.30
C ALA A 166 -7.43 0.48 5.08
N ARG A 167 -6.77 1.35 4.30
CA ARG A 167 -7.33 1.89 3.06
C ARG A 167 -7.57 0.81 2.00
N PHE A 168 -6.69 -0.20 1.95
CA PHE A 168 -6.89 -1.35 1.07
C PHE A 168 -8.08 -2.20 1.51
N LEU A 169 -8.27 -2.43 2.82
CA LEU A 169 -9.42 -3.16 3.35
C LEU A 169 -10.75 -2.49 3.00
N GLU A 170 -10.81 -1.17 2.87
CA GLU A 170 -12.00 -0.47 2.41
C GLU A 170 -12.41 -0.87 0.99
N LEU A 171 -11.45 -1.20 0.13
CA LEU A 171 -11.74 -1.68 -1.24
C LEU A 171 -12.37 -3.07 -1.25
N LEU A 172 -12.15 -3.86 -0.19
CA LEU A 172 -12.66 -5.22 -0.06
C LEU A 172 -14.08 -5.30 0.51
N ALA A 173 -14.70 -4.17 0.84
CA ALA A 173 -16.04 -4.14 1.40
C ALA A 173 -17.09 -4.75 0.44
N ASP A 174 -16.88 -4.58 -0.88
CA ASP A 174 -17.81 -4.97 -1.92
C ASP A 174 -17.26 -6.00 -2.91
N ARG A 175 -16.00 -6.42 -2.76
CA ARG A 175 -15.33 -7.36 -3.68
C ARG A 175 -14.16 -8.09 -3.03
N PRO A 176 -13.80 -9.32 -3.50
CA PRO A 176 -12.61 -10.01 -3.01
C PRO A 176 -11.31 -9.31 -3.46
N ALA A 177 -10.21 -9.61 -2.78
CA ALA A 177 -8.92 -9.00 -3.07
C ALA A 177 -8.38 -9.37 -4.47
N SER A 178 -8.74 -10.54 -4.99
CA SER A 178 -8.40 -10.99 -6.34
C SER A 178 -9.05 -10.17 -7.48
N GLU A 179 -10.04 -9.33 -7.17
CA GLU A 179 -10.73 -8.45 -8.12
C GLU A 179 -10.30 -6.96 -7.98
N VAL A 180 -9.27 -6.70 -7.19
CA VAL A 180 -8.69 -5.35 -7.00
C VAL A 180 -7.56 -5.05 -8.07
#